data_0642774bbdead52b2c3b495533b5f089
#
_entry.id   0642774bbdead52b2c3b495533b5f089
#
_cell.length_a   1.000
_cell.length_b   1.000
_cell.length_c   1.000
_cell.angle_alpha   90.00
_cell.angle_beta   90.00
_cell.angle_gamma   90.00
#
_symmetry.space_group_name_H-M   'P 1'
#
loop_
_entity.id
_entity.type
_entity.pdbx_description
1 polymer ?
#
loop_
_entity_poly.entity_id
_entity_poly.type
_entity_poly.pdbx_seq_one_letter_code
_entity_poly.pdbx_strand_id
1 'polypeptide(L)'
;MVNLTCFHGTSLDAGQSILRENAFREGTAERLRMGKGAYFFCQTCASPDYPILCAKELERYHYTEDKHTDGYMILSCTIQYEEEQYLDLYDPMNMELFHRMRYQLIEQSLKKDPEFKY
;
A
#
# COMPACT_ATOMS: atom_id res chain seq x y z
N MET A 1 -0.69 -20.33 8.73
CA MET A 1 -0.26 -19.38 7.70
C MET A 1 -1.43 -19.01 6.81
N VAL A 2 -1.63 -17.75 6.58
CA VAL A 2 -2.73 -17.23 5.74
C VAL A 2 -2.17 -16.77 4.41
N ASN A 3 -2.89 -17.05 3.31
CA ASN A 3 -2.53 -16.60 1.97
C ASN A 3 -3.55 -15.57 1.51
N LEU A 4 -3.07 -14.45 0.99
CA LEU A 4 -3.92 -13.37 0.50
C LEU A 4 -3.53 -13.02 -0.92
N THR A 5 -4.49 -13.05 -1.84
CA THR A 5 -4.28 -12.62 -3.22
C THR A 5 -4.42 -11.11 -3.30
N CYS A 6 -3.38 -10.46 -3.82
CA CYS A 6 -3.30 -9.00 -3.88
C CYS A 6 -2.84 -8.54 -5.27
N PHE A 7 -3.12 -7.28 -5.57
CA PHE A 7 -2.78 -6.66 -6.85
C PHE A 7 -2.03 -5.36 -6.60
N HIS A 8 -0.98 -5.16 -7.38
CA HIS A 8 -0.13 -3.97 -7.28
C HIS A 8 0.04 -3.37 -8.66
N GLY A 9 -0.35 -2.10 -8.79
CA GLY A 9 -0.14 -1.34 -10.01
C GLY A 9 1.17 -0.57 -9.92
N THR A 10 1.92 -0.55 -11.02
CA THR A 10 3.21 0.13 -11.06
C THR A 10 3.60 0.46 -12.50
N SER A 11 4.66 1.26 -12.68
CA SER A 11 5.23 1.51 -13.99
C SER A 11 5.79 0.23 -14.62
N LEU A 12 5.96 0.24 -15.94
CA LEU A 12 6.54 -0.92 -16.64
C LEU A 12 7.93 -1.25 -16.13
N ASP A 13 8.79 -0.25 -15.97
CA ASP A 13 10.16 -0.46 -15.49
C ASP A 13 10.20 -1.05 -14.08
N ALA A 14 9.43 -0.47 -13.18
CA ALA A 14 9.35 -0.96 -11.80
C ALA A 14 8.74 -2.36 -11.74
N GLY A 15 7.71 -2.63 -12.54
CA GLY A 15 7.08 -3.95 -12.60
C GLY A 15 8.03 -5.02 -13.10
N GLN A 16 8.81 -4.72 -14.13
CA GLN A 16 9.83 -5.65 -14.64
C GLN A 16 10.91 -5.93 -13.60
N SER A 17 11.32 -4.90 -12.87
CA SER A 17 12.28 -5.05 -11.77
C SER A 17 11.74 -5.94 -10.66
N ILE A 18 10.49 -5.76 -10.27
CA ILE A 18 9.83 -6.59 -9.26
C ILE A 18 9.78 -8.05 -9.70
N LEU A 19 9.39 -8.31 -10.96
CA LEU A 19 9.34 -9.66 -11.50
C LEU A 19 10.71 -10.32 -11.54
N ARG A 20 11.74 -9.55 -11.89
CA ARG A 20 13.11 -10.06 -11.97
C ARG A 20 13.69 -10.37 -10.60
N GLU A 21 13.48 -9.48 -9.63
CA GLU A 21 14.01 -9.61 -8.28
C GLU A 21 13.11 -10.45 -7.36
N ASN A 22 11.87 -10.69 -7.77
CA ASN A 22 10.83 -11.34 -6.96
C ASN A 22 10.65 -10.66 -5.60
N ALA A 23 10.70 -9.33 -5.59
CA ALA A 23 10.61 -8.53 -4.37
C ALA A 23 10.01 -7.15 -4.65
N PHE A 24 9.26 -6.65 -3.68
CA PHE A 24 8.73 -5.29 -3.70
C PHE A 24 9.60 -4.40 -2.81
N ARG A 25 9.84 -3.16 -3.27
CA ARG A 25 10.53 -2.16 -2.48
C ARG A 25 9.54 -1.27 -1.76
N GLU A 26 9.96 -0.68 -0.64
CA GLU A 26 9.16 0.31 0.06
C GLU A 26 8.87 1.51 -0.85
N GLY A 27 7.63 2.00 -0.79
CA GLY A 27 7.28 3.25 -1.43
C GLY A 27 8.03 4.42 -0.77
N THR A 28 8.55 5.33 -1.58
CA THR A 28 9.30 6.49 -1.12
C THR A 28 8.53 7.81 -1.29
N ALA A 29 7.30 7.75 -1.83
CA ALA A 29 6.49 8.94 -2.04
C ALA A 29 6.14 9.61 -0.72
N GLU A 30 6.23 10.95 -0.69
CA GLU A 30 5.95 11.74 0.53
C GLU A 30 4.50 11.63 1.00
N ARG A 31 3.58 11.23 0.11
CA ARG A 31 2.14 11.18 0.38
C ARG A 31 1.60 9.79 0.64
N LEU A 32 2.40 8.89 1.15
CA LEU A 32 1.93 7.56 1.54
C LEU A 32 1.08 7.67 2.82
N ARG A 33 -0.18 7.23 2.73
CA ARG A 33 -1.14 7.39 3.83
C ARG A 33 -0.80 6.58 5.09
N MET A 34 -0.18 5.42 4.90
CA MET A 34 0.11 4.49 5.99
C MET A 34 1.62 4.41 6.29
N GLY A 35 2.40 5.36 5.76
CA GLY A 35 3.83 5.33 5.91
C GLY A 35 4.54 4.56 4.80
N LYS A 36 5.81 4.24 5.02
CA LYS A 36 6.62 3.50 4.04
C LYS A 36 6.22 2.03 4.00
N GLY A 37 6.09 1.49 2.81
CA GLY A 37 5.73 0.10 2.60
C GLY A 37 5.31 -0.16 1.17
N ALA A 38 5.04 -1.41 0.85
CA ALA A 38 4.45 -1.79 -0.43
C ALA A 38 2.92 -1.83 -0.27
N TYR A 39 2.20 -1.23 -1.20
CA TYR A 39 0.76 -1.08 -1.15
C TYR A 39 0.08 -1.97 -2.18
N PHE A 40 -0.99 -2.63 -1.75
CA PHE A 40 -1.72 -3.59 -2.56
C PHE A 40 -3.22 -3.40 -2.43
N PHE A 41 -3.95 -3.74 -3.49
CA PHE A 41 -5.39 -3.95 -3.42
C PHE A 41 -5.64 -5.44 -3.22
N CYS A 42 -6.33 -5.80 -2.16
CA CYS A 42 -6.48 -7.19 -1.75
C CYS A 42 -7.88 -7.72 -2.04
N GLN A 43 -7.97 -9.02 -2.32
CA GLN A 43 -9.23 -9.69 -2.60
C GLN A 43 -9.93 -10.02 -1.29
N THR A 44 -10.63 -9.04 -0.73
CA THR A 44 -11.34 -9.17 0.55
C THR A 44 -12.84 -9.03 0.45
N CYS A 45 -13.36 -8.70 -0.74
CA CYS A 45 -14.79 -8.45 -0.95
C CYS A 45 -15.42 -9.50 -1.87
N ALA A 46 -16.75 -9.42 -2.05
CA ALA A 46 -17.52 -10.40 -2.80
C ALA A 46 -17.16 -10.46 -4.29
N SER A 47 -16.62 -9.39 -4.88
CA SER A 47 -16.24 -9.37 -6.28
C SER A 47 -14.76 -9.65 -6.44
N PRO A 48 -14.37 -10.76 -7.08
CA PRO A 48 -12.95 -11.08 -7.29
C PRO A 48 -12.22 -10.06 -8.19
N ASP A 49 -12.95 -9.37 -9.06
CA ASP A 49 -12.35 -8.44 -10.02
C ASP A 49 -12.16 -7.03 -9.45
N TYR A 50 -12.78 -6.72 -8.32
CA TYR A 50 -12.76 -5.37 -7.76
C TYR A 50 -11.35 -4.86 -7.42
N PRO A 51 -10.48 -5.66 -6.77
CA PRO A 51 -9.12 -5.22 -6.51
C PRO A 51 -8.31 -4.90 -7.76
N ILE A 52 -8.51 -5.69 -8.83
CA ILE A 52 -7.86 -5.43 -10.13
C ILE A 52 -8.34 -4.10 -10.71
N LEU A 53 -9.63 -3.85 -10.67
CA LEU A 53 -10.21 -2.59 -11.15
C LEU A 53 -9.66 -1.40 -10.37
N CYS A 54 -9.53 -1.52 -9.06
CA CYS A 54 -8.96 -0.46 -8.22
C CYS A 54 -7.51 -0.18 -8.59
N ALA A 55 -6.71 -1.22 -8.81
CA ALA A 55 -5.32 -1.06 -9.20
C ALA A 55 -5.21 -0.39 -10.58
N LYS A 56 -6.05 -0.78 -11.53
CA LYS A 56 -6.08 -0.18 -12.87
C LYS A 56 -6.46 1.30 -12.81
N GLU A 57 -7.47 1.66 -12.02
CA GLU A 57 -7.91 3.04 -11.90
C GLU A 57 -6.83 3.92 -11.27
N LEU A 58 -6.13 3.42 -10.26
CA LEU A 58 -5.03 4.16 -9.65
C LEU A 58 -3.90 4.41 -10.65
N GLU A 59 -3.50 3.39 -11.42
CA GLU A 59 -2.44 3.53 -12.41
C GLU A 59 -2.86 4.42 -13.57
N ARG A 60 -4.13 4.33 -13.97
CA ARG A 60 -4.68 5.22 -14.98
C ARG A 60 -4.59 6.67 -14.55
N TYR A 61 -4.88 6.96 -13.30
CA TYR A 61 -4.72 8.30 -12.73
C TYR A 61 -3.26 8.76 -12.77
N HIS A 62 -2.33 7.90 -12.36
CA HIS A 62 -0.90 8.21 -12.38
C HIS A 62 -0.40 8.45 -13.81
N TYR A 63 -0.87 7.66 -14.77
CA TYR A 63 -0.50 7.84 -16.17
C TYR A 63 -0.99 9.18 -16.72
N THR A 64 -2.23 9.55 -16.40
CA THR A 64 -2.82 10.84 -16.80
C THR A 64 -2.07 12.02 -16.22
N GLU A 65 -1.50 11.87 -15.03
CA GLU A 65 -0.71 12.89 -14.36
C GLU A 65 0.77 12.86 -14.76
N ASP A 66 1.12 12.20 -15.86
CA ASP A 66 2.49 12.06 -16.40
C ASP A 66 3.49 11.40 -15.45
N LYS A 67 3.01 10.62 -14.50
CA LYS A 67 3.87 9.93 -13.55
C LYS A 67 4.41 8.60 -14.08
N HIS A 68 3.66 7.97 -15.00
CA HIS A 68 4.04 6.70 -15.62
C HIS A 68 3.88 6.81 -17.13
N THR A 69 4.77 7.59 -17.77
CA THR A 69 4.65 7.95 -19.19
C THR A 69 4.85 6.78 -20.16
N ASP A 70 5.59 5.75 -19.74
CA ASP A 70 5.88 4.58 -20.57
C ASP A 70 4.85 3.46 -20.43
N GLY A 71 3.76 3.73 -19.71
CA GLY A 71 2.72 2.75 -19.45
C GLY A 71 2.84 2.15 -18.04
N TYR A 72 1.96 1.20 -17.77
CA TYR A 72 1.89 0.57 -16.46
C TYR A 72 1.58 -0.91 -16.59
N MET A 73 1.77 -1.64 -15.49
CA MET A 73 1.35 -3.03 -15.37
C MET A 73 0.70 -3.28 -14.01
N ILE A 74 -0.16 -4.29 -13.96
CA ILE A 74 -0.78 -4.76 -12.74
C ILE A 74 -0.20 -6.13 -12.41
N LEU A 75 0.41 -6.23 -11.25
CA LEU A 75 1.00 -7.48 -10.78
C LEU A 75 0.04 -8.18 -9.84
N SER A 76 -0.19 -9.47 -10.10
CA SER A 76 -0.91 -10.34 -9.17
C SER A 76 0.10 -11.04 -8.28
N CYS A 77 -0.13 -11.04 -6.98
CA CYS A 77 0.77 -11.68 -6.03
C CYS A 77 0.01 -12.34 -4.89
N THR A 78 0.66 -13.31 -4.27
CA THR A 78 0.14 -13.94 -3.07
C THR A 78 1.02 -13.54 -1.90
N ILE A 79 0.42 -12.94 -0.88
CA ILE A 79 1.10 -12.58 0.34
C ILE A 79 0.79 -13.64 1.39
N GLN A 80 1.84 -14.17 2.01
CA GLN A 80 1.72 -15.13 3.10
C GLN A 80 2.07 -14.45 4.42
N TYR A 81 1.24 -14.67 5.42
CA TYR A 81 1.47 -14.10 6.75
C TYR A 81 0.89 -14.98 7.83
N GLU A 82 1.40 -14.83 9.05
CA GLU A 82 0.81 -15.41 10.23
C GLU A 82 -0.25 -14.47 10.79
N GLU A 83 -1.26 -15.00 11.48
CA GLU A 83 -2.36 -14.17 12.00
C GLU A 83 -1.88 -13.04 12.90
N GLU A 84 -0.81 -13.27 13.68
CA GLU A 84 -0.24 -12.26 14.57
C GLU A 84 0.41 -11.08 13.82
N GLN A 85 0.70 -11.25 12.53
CA GLN A 85 1.30 -10.21 11.69
C GLN A 85 0.26 -9.33 11.00
N TYR A 86 -1.01 -9.62 11.17
CA TYR A 86 -2.10 -8.95 10.47
C TYR A 86 -2.87 -8.03 11.42
N LEU A 87 -3.05 -6.79 11.00
CA LEU A 87 -3.87 -5.82 11.71
C LEU A 87 -5.05 -5.41 10.82
N ASP A 88 -6.26 -5.84 11.20
CA ASP A 88 -7.48 -5.52 10.49
C ASP A 88 -8.02 -4.17 10.98
N LEU A 89 -7.90 -3.14 10.15
CA LEU A 89 -8.37 -1.80 10.48
C LEU A 89 -9.88 -1.60 10.26
N TYR A 90 -10.57 -2.60 9.71
CA TYR A 90 -12.03 -2.60 9.72
C TYR A 90 -12.61 -2.99 11.08
N ASP A 91 -11.82 -3.63 11.93
CA ASP A 91 -12.20 -3.87 13.32
C ASP A 91 -12.13 -2.54 14.10
N PRO A 92 -13.25 -2.09 14.72
CA PRO A 92 -13.27 -0.79 15.40
C PRO A 92 -12.23 -0.66 16.54
N MET A 93 -11.96 -1.74 17.27
CA MET A 93 -10.95 -1.73 18.34
C MET A 93 -9.54 -1.55 17.77
N ASN A 94 -9.23 -2.24 16.68
CA ASN A 94 -7.93 -2.11 16.02
C ASN A 94 -7.76 -0.72 15.41
N MET A 95 -8.81 -0.16 14.83
CA MET A 95 -8.80 1.20 14.30
C MET A 95 -8.53 2.21 15.40
N GLU A 96 -9.16 2.06 16.57
CA GLU A 96 -8.94 2.95 17.70
C GLU A 96 -7.50 2.88 18.19
N LEU A 97 -6.96 1.69 18.36
CA LEU A 97 -5.56 1.49 18.76
C LEU A 97 -4.60 2.11 17.75
N PHE A 98 -4.87 1.92 16.47
CA PHE A 98 -4.05 2.50 15.39
C PHE A 98 -4.03 4.03 15.48
N HIS A 99 -5.19 4.66 15.67
CA HIS A 99 -5.27 6.11 15.79
C HIS A 99 -4.56 6.62 17.04
N ARG A 100 -4.68 5.94 18.17
CA ARG A 100 -3.96 6.31 19.39
C ARG A 100 -2.45 6.25 19.21
N MET A 101 -1.95 5.20 18.61
CA MET A 101 -0.53 5.07 18.29
C MET A 101 -0.05 6.16 17.36
N ARG A 102 -0.84 6.46 16.34
CA ARG A 102 -0.53 7.53 15.38
C ARG A 102 -0.43 8.89 16.07
N TYR A 103 -1.38 9.23 16.92
CA TYR A 103 -1.35 10.49 17.67
C TYR A 103 -0.15 10.59 18.58
N GLN A 104 0.21 9.52 19.27
CA GLN A 104 1.40 9.50 20.12
C GLN A 104 2.67 9.76 19.32
N LEU A 105 2.80 9.13 18.15
CA LEU A 105 3.95 9.33 17.26
C LEU A 105 4.02 10.77 16.75
N ILE A 106 2.88 11.34 16.38
CA ILE A 106 2.80 12.75 15.94
C ILE A 106 3.24 13.68 17.08
N GLU A 107 2.72 13.49 18.28
CA GLU A 107 3.09 14.30 19.45
C GLU A 107 4.59 14.23 19.74
N GLN A 108 5.16 13.02 19.71
CA GLN A 108 6.60 12.83 19.91
C GLN A 108 7.42 13.52 18.84
N SER A 109 6.97 13.44 17.58
CA SER A 109 7.65 14.08 16.46
C SER A 109 7.59 15.62 16.58
N LEU A 110 6.46 16.17 16.99
CA LEU A 110 6.29 17.61 17.20
C LEU A 110 7.13 18.13 18.36
N LYS A 111 7.38 17.33 19.40
CA LYS A 111 8.27 17.69 20.49
C LYS A 111 9.72 17.80 20.04
N LYS A 112 10.14 16.94 19.11
CA LYS A 112 11.49 16.95 18.56
C LYS A 112 11.67 18.03 17.49
N ASP A 113 10.64 18.25 16.67
CA ASP A 113 10.65 19.19 15.56
C ASP A 113 9.26 19.86 15.46
N PRO A 114 9.10 21.10 15.97
CA PRO A 114 7.81 21.80 15.92
C PRO A 114 7.28 22.05 14.51
N GLU A 115 8.14 21.96 13.49
CA GLU A 115 7.73 22.13 12.10
C GLU A 115 7.41 20.81 11.40
N PHE A 116 7.40 19.69 12.14
CA PHE A 116 7.06 18.38 11.61
C PHE A 116 5.68 18.40 10.95
N LYS A 117 5.60 17.85 9.74
CA LYS A 117 4.35 17.75 8.97
C LYS A 117 3.89 16.30 8.87
N TYR A 118 2.60 16.08 9.09
CA TYR A 118 1.98 14.75 9.06
C TYR A 118 0.76 14.73 8.14
#